data_915e92a9d6ce9ed47dc68360c648ba55
#
_entry.id   915e92a9d6ce9ed47dc68360c648ba55
#
_cell.length_a   1.000
_cell.length_b   1.000
_cell.length_c   1.000
_cell.angle_alpha   90.00
_cell.angle_beta   90.00
_cell.angle_gamma   90.00
#
_symmetry.space_group_name_H-M   'P 1'
#
loop_
_entity.id
_entity.type
_entity.pdbx_description
1 polymer ?
#
loop_
_entity_poly.entity_id
_entity_poly.type
_entity_poly.pdbx_seq_one_letter_code
_entity_poly.pdbx_strand_id
1 'polypeptide(L)'
;MTEIAAALVKELRDLTGAGMMDSKRALQDTNGDLEAARTLLRERGLASAAKRAGRETTEGKVNYRVAEDAKRGAIVAVGCETEPVSNNAEFLAFAAKVLDVVQRDGAGAEQELDEERQELAGKLGENIVVAGAARFEAVDGAMIDGYAHPPANKLGVLVQIRGGSDDLSRKLAMHIAASPGTRWIGREDVPDELVTAEREIYMNSDEVRSKPEQAREKIVEGMLNKRFFAEQVLTEQPWIHEVSKSVGDVLGEEGAEVLEFERLQLG
;
A
#
# COMPACT_ATOMS: atom_id res chain seq x y z
N MET A 1 -39.43 1.74 31.53
CA MET A 1 -38.49 2.05 30.41
C MET A 1 -38.91 3.41 29.88
N THR A 2 -38.04 4.37 29.93
CA THR A 2 -38.29 5.73 29.41
C THR A 2 -38.52 5.64 27.92
N GLU A 3 -39.62 6.16 27.43
CA GLU A 3 -39.93 6.21 26.01
C GLU A 3 -39.00 7.25 25.37
N ILE A 4 -38.03 6.79 24.56
CA ILE A 4 -37.08 7.67 23.90
C ILE A 4 -37.71 8.25 22.64
N ALA A 5 -37.77 9.56 22.56
CA ALA A 5 -38.33 10.26 21.42
C ALA A 5 -37.53 9.96 20.13
N ALA A 6 -38.22 9.67 19.03
CA ALA A 6 -37.61 9.38 17.74
C ALA A 6 -36.69 10.51 17.23
N ALA A 7 -37.04 11.76 17.57
CA ALA A 7 -36.21 12.93 17.26
C ALA A 7 -34.84 12.87 17.93
N LEU A 8 -34.77 12.46 19.20
CA LEU A 8 -33.53 12.34 19.96
C LEU A 8 -32.66 11.19 19.42
N VAL A 9 -33.28 10.08 18.98
CA VAL A 9 -32.59 8.98 18.31
C VAL A 9 -31.97 9.44 16.99
N LYS A 10 -32.71 10.23 16.21
CA LYS A 10 -32.23 10.80 14.96
C LYS A 10 -31.07 11.78 15.21
N GLU A 11 -31.20 12.65 16.20
CA GLU A 11 -30.16 13.60 16.57
C GLU A 11 -28.85 12.88 16.96
N LEU A 12 -28.91 11.88 17.84
CA LEU A 12 -27.74 11.11 18.23
C LEU A 12 -27.11 10.37 17.04
N ARG A 13 -27.93 9.80 16.16
CA ARG A 13 -27.47 9.17 14.94
C ARG A 13 -26.77 10.18 14.02
N ASP A 14 -27.33 11.35 13.81
CA ASP A 14 -26.79 12.37 12.93
C ASP A 14 -25.46 12.94 13.49
N LEU A 15 -25.32 12.99 14.82
CA LEU A 15 -24.08 13.41 15.52
C LEU A 15 -22.97 12.33 15.48
N THR A 16 -23.36 11.04 15.58
CA THR A 16 -22.37 9.96 15.78
C THR A 16 -22.16 9.08 14.56
N GLY A 17 -23.08 9.12 13.59
CA GLY A 17 -23.12 8.18 12.46
C GLY A 17 -23.49 6.73 12.85
N ALA A 18 -23.80 6.46 14.11
CA ALA A 18 -24.16 5.13 14.58
C ALA A 18 -25.49 4.65 13.99
N GLY A 19 -25.71 3.33 13.98
CA GLY A 19 -26.98 2.76 13.52
C GLY A 19 -28.17 3.21 14.34
N MET A 20 -29.35 3.31 13.73
CA MET A 20 -30.62 3.75 14.39
C MET A 20 -30.90 2.95 15.68
N MET A 21 -30.70 1.63 15.64
CA MET A 21 -30.97 0.77 16.79
C MET A 21 -29.93 0.90 17.89
N ASP A 22 -28.67 1.15 17.53
CA ASP A 22 -27.59 1.36 18.50
C ASP A 22 -27.74 2.70 19.19
N SER A 23 -28.11 3.76 18.45
CA SER A 23 -28.45 5.08 18.99
C SER A 23 -29.63 4.99 19.96
N LYS A 24 -30.70 4.25 19.58
CA LYS A 24 -31.84 4.03 20.47
C LYS A 24 -31.45 3.30 21.75
N ARG A 25 -30.66 2.22 21.66
CA ARG A 25 -30.20 1.45 22.84
C ARG A 25 -29.32 2.32 23.75
N ALA A 26 -28.39 3.06 23.18
CA ALA A 26 -27.53 3.94 23.95
C ALA A 26 -28.31 4.98 24.73
N LEU A 27 -29.31 5.63 24.11
CA LEU A 27 -30.22 6.55 24.79
C LEU A 27 -31.07 5.87 25.87
N GLN A 28 -31.54 4.64 25.65
CA GLN A 28 -32.24 3.87 26.69
C GLN A 28 -31.33 3.57 27.89
N ASP A 29 -30.10 3.15 27.65
CA ASP A 29 -29.10 2.80 28.68
C ASP A 29 -28.65 4.04 29.49
N THR A 30 -28.74 5.23 28.89
CA THR A 30 -28.40 6.53 29.52
C THR A 30 -29.61 7.35 29.92
N ASN A 31 -30.80 6.77 29.96
CA ASN A 31 -32.07 7.43 30.35
C ASN A 31 -32.36 8.74 29.54
N GLY A 32 -31.94 8.77 28.27
CA GLY A 32 -32.17 9.89 27.37
C GLY A 32 -31.10 10.98 27.41
N ASP A 33 -30.02 10.80 28.16
CA ASP A 33 -28.89 11.73 28.18
C ASP A 33 -28.06 11.59 26.88
N LEU A 34 -28.08 12.64 26.06
CA LEU A 34 -27.48 12.64 24.74
C LEU A 34 -25.95 12.53 24.78
N GLU A 35 -25.29 13.27 25.71
CA GLU A 35 -23.84 13.26 25.84
C GLU A 35 -23.33 11.93 26.44
N ALA A 36 -24.02 11.39 27.44
CA ALA A 36 -23.72 10.08 27.98
C ALA A 36 -23.91 8.98 26.91
N ALA A 37 -24.97 9.06 26.10
CA ALA A 37 -25.23 8.14 25.01
C ALA A 37 -24.15 8.22 23.92
N ARG A 38 -23.68 9.42 23.58
CA ARG A 38 -22.57 9.64 22.65
C ARG A 38 -21.29 8.97 23.16
N THR A 39 -20.93 9.21 24.42
CA THR A 39 -19.77 8.59 25.07
C THR A 39 -19.88 7.06 25.06
N LEU A 40 -21.03 6.52 25.44
CA LEU A 40 -21.29 5.09 25.43
C LEU A 40 -21.18 4.47 24.03
N LEU A 41 -21.63 5.16 22.98
CA LEU A 41 -21.49 4.72 21.59
C LEU A 41 -20.02 4.72 21.17
N ARG A 42 -19.22 5.71 21.57
CA ARG A 42 -17.77 5.76 21.31
C ARG A 42 -17.06 4.58 21.97
N GLU A 43 -17.31 4.33 23.25
CA GLU A 43 -16.72 3.20 23.98
C GLU A 43 -17.07 1.85 23.35
N ARG A 44 -18.34 1.66 22.97
CA ARG A 44 -18.79 0.44 22.27
C ARG A 44 -18.18 0.30 20.89
N GLY A 45 -18.00 1.40 20.18
CA GLY A 45 -17.34 1.46 18.87
C GLY A 45 -15.89 1.01 18.97
N LEU A 46 -15.13 1.56 19.92
CA LEU A 46 -13.72 1.18 20.18
C LEU A 46 -13.59 -0.30 20.57
N ALA A 47 -14.45 -0.80 21.48
CA ALA A 47 -14.45 -2.21 21.87
C ALA A 47 -14.80 -3.15 20.70
N SER A 48 -15.65 -2.69 19.77
CA SER A 48 -16.01 -3.43 18.58
C SER A 48 -14.91 -3.40 17.52
N ALA A 49 -14.22 -2.26 17.35
CA ALA A 49 -13.08 -2.11 16.47
C ALA A 49 -11.93 -3.05 16.91
N ALA A 50 -11.64 -3.11 18.21
CA ALA A 50 -10.62 -4.01 18.75
C ALA A 50 -10.90 -5.50 18.42
N LYS A 51 -12.17 -5.91 18.45
CA LYS A 51 -12.55 -7.29 18.06
C LYS A 51 -12.40 -7.59 16.58
N ARG A 52 -12.35 -6.56 15.73
CA ARG A 52 -12.21 -6.69 14.27
C ARG A 52 -10.77 -6.54 13.80
N ALA A 53 -9.86 -6.10 14.64
CA ALA A 53 -8.46 -5.79 14.27
C ALA A 53 -7.69 -6.93 13.57
N GLY A 54 -8.17 -8.19 13.68
CA GLY A 54 -7.59 -9.35 13.00
C GLY A 54 -8.29 -9.76 11.70
N ARG A 55 -9.30 -9.01 11.23
CA ARG A 55 -9.96 -9.33 9.97
C ARG A 55 -9.14 -8.84 8.79
N GLU A 56 -9.16 -9.62 7.72
CA GLU A 56 -8.49 -9.26 6.47
C GLU A 56 -9.09 -7.99 5.86
N THR A 57 -8.21 -7.13 5.35
CA THR A 57 -8.56 -5.88 4.68
C THR A 57 -8.05 -5.93 3.25
N THR A 58 -8.83 -6.58 2.37
CA THR A 58 -8.48 -6.76 0.95
C THR A 58 -8.93 -5.62 0.06
N GLU A 59 -9.75 -4.72 0.59
CA GLU A 59 -10.22 -3.50 -0.07
C GLU A 59 -9.55 -2.26 0.53
N GLY A 60 -9.73 -1.09 -0.10
CA GLY A 60 -9.15 0.15 0.37
C GLY A 60 -8.63 1.05 -0.74
N LYS A 61 -7.70 1.95 -0.38
CA LYS A 61 -7.06 2.88 -1.33
C LYS A 61 -5.56 2.96 -1.09
N VAL A 62 -4.82 2.93 -2.20
CA VAL A 62 -3.43 3.37 -2.27
C VAL A 62 -3.41 4.77 -2.86
N ASN A 63 -2.92 5.73 -2.10
CA ASN A 63 -2.81 7.13 -2.50
C ASN A 63 -1.36 7.56 -2.45
N TYR A 64 -0.95 8.40 -3.39
CA TYR A 64 0.35 9.05 -3.38
C TYR A 64 0.22 10.54 -3.65
N ARG A 65 1.24 11.27 -3.26
CA ARG A 65 1.40 12.69 -3.58
C ARG A 65 2.87 13.00 -3.78
N VAL A 66 3.16 13.73 -4.84
CA VAL A 66 4.47 14.31 -5.11
C VAL A 66 4.34 15.83 -5.02
N ALA A 67 5.30 16.49 -4.39
CA ALA A 67 5.36 17.94 -4.33
C ALA A 67 5.61 18.53 -5.73
N GLU A 68 5.19 19.79 -5.97
CA GLU A 68 5.31 20.45 -7.28
C GLU A 68 6.76 20.51 -7.80
N ASP A 69 7.74 20.59 -6.88
CA ASP A 69 9.16 20.59 -7.21
C ASP A 69 9.75 19.19 -7.45
N ALA A 70 8.93 18.14 -7.34
CA ALA A 70 9.31 16.73 -7.42
C ALA A 70 10.40 16.30 -6.42
N LYS A 71 10.62 17.08 -5.33
CA LYS A 71 11.66 16.80 -4.34
C LYS A 71 11.17 16.02 -3.12
N ARG A 72 9.87 15.94 -2.92
CA ARG A 72 9.27 15.15 -1.84
C ARG A 72 8.06 14.40 -2.37
N GLY A 73 7.93 13.16 -1.96
CA GLY A 73 6.78 12.34 -2.28
C GLY A 73 6.42 11.42 -1.14
N ALA A 74 5.15 11.08 -1.02
CA ALA A 74 4.66 10.08 -0.09
C ALA A 74 3.65 9.17 -0.76
N ILE A 75 3.58 7.93 -0.27
CA ILE A 75 2.60 6.93 -0.66
C ILE A 75 2.07 6.23 0.59
N VAL A 76 0.77 5.95 0.62
CA VAL A 76 0.13 5.23 1.72
C VAL A 76 -0.89 4.22 1.17
N ALA A 77 -1.04 3.10 1.87
CA ALA A 77 -2.08 2.12 1.63
C ALA A 77 -3.00 2.04 2.85
N VAL A 78 -4.26 2.40 2.70
CA VAL A 78 -5.26 2.30 3.77
C VAL A 78 -6.28 1.24 3.36
N GLY A 79 -6.35 0.16 4.16
CA GLY A 79 -7.18 -1.01 3.91
C GLY A 79 -8.47 -1.01 4.71
N CYS A 80 -9.52 -1.61 4.15
CA CYS A 80 -10.79 -1.93 4.78
C CYS A 80 -11.31 -3.30 4.29
N GLU A 81 -12.44 -3.77 4.84
CA GLU A 81 -12.95 -5.11 4.52
C GLU A 81 -13.71 -5.12 3.17
N THR A 82 -14.44 -4.04 2.81
CA THR A 82 -15.33 -4.02 1.65
C THR A 82 -15.18 -2.81 0.74
N GLU A 83 -15.49 -2.99 -0.55
CA GLU A 83 -15.49 -1.92 -1.55
C GLU A 83 -16.44 -0.74 -1.22
N PRO A 84 -17.66 -0.93 -0.70
CA PRO A 84 -18.50 0.20 -0.29
C PRO A 84 -17.84 1.11 0.74
N VAL A 85 -17.10 0.53 1.71
CA VAL A 85 -16.35 1.31 2.71
C VAL A 85 -15.15 2.00 2.07
N SER A 86 -14.43 1.34 1.15
CA SER A 86 -13.31 1.97 0.45
C SER A 86 -13.70 3.21 -0.38
N ASN A 87 -14.99 3.34 -0.72
CA ASN A 87 -15.55 4.49 -1.45
C ASN A 87 -16.37 5.43 -0.53
N ASN A 88 -16.42 5.16 0.78
CA ASN A 88 -17.11 6.03 1.74
C ASN A 88 -16.34 7.35 1.93
N ALA A 89 -17.05 8.46 2.01
CA ALA A 89 -16.46 9.79 2.09
C ALA A 89 -15.55 9.97 3.34
N GLU A 90 -15.93 9.39 4.48
CA GLU A 90 -15.16 9.49 5.72
C GLU A 90 -13.89 8.63 5.65
N PHE A 91 -13.97 7.45 5.03
CA PHE A 91 -12.79 6.61 4.77
C PHE A 91 -11.81 7.32 3.82
N LEU A 92 -12.31 7.93 2.74
CA LEU A 92 -11.47 8.68 1.81
C LEU A 92 -10.81 9.91 2.47
N ALA A 93 -11.54 10.62 3.33
CA ALA A 93 -11.01 11.74 4.09
C ALA A 93 -9.91 11.28 5.08
N PHE A 94 -10.13 10.15 5.75
CA PHE A 94 -9.12 9.55 6.63
C PHE A 94 -7.87 9.13 5.85
N ALA A 95 -8.02 8.44 4.71
CA ALA A 95 -6.90 8.05 3.86
C ALA A 95 -6.09 9.26 3.34
N ALA A 96 -6.77 10.36 3.00
CA ALA A 96 -6.10 11.60 2.63
C ALA A 96 -5.33 12.21 3.82
N LYS A 97 -5.89 12.18 5.02
CA LYS A 97 -5.23 12.66 6.23
C LYS A 97 -3.99 11.82 6.58
N VAL A 98 -4.06 10.50 6.43
CA VAL A 98 -2.89 9.61 6.59
C VAL A 98 -1.78 10.05 5.62
N LEU A 99 -2.11 10.29 4.35
CA LEU A 99 -1.14 10.76 3.37
C LEU A 99 -0.56 12.13 3.74
N ASP A 100 -1.36 13.07 4.25
CA ASP A 100 -0.90 14.39 4.69
C ASP A 100 0.13 14.29 5.83
N VAL A 101 -0.14 13.42 6.81
CA VAL A 101 0.75 13.18 7.95
C VAL A 101 2.06 12.55 7.50
N VAL A 102 2.00 11.49 6.68
CA VAL A 102 3.18 10.82 6.15
C VAL A 102 4.01 11.76 5.27
N GLN A 103 3.37 12.60 4.46
CA GLN A 103 4.07 13.60 3.64
C GLN A 103 4.78 14.66 4.49
N ARG A 104 4.21 15.05 5.60
CA ARG A 104 4.78 16.06 6.52
C ARG A 104 5.93 15.48 7.35
N ASP A 105 5.71 14.33 8.00
CA ASP A 105 6.54 13.84 9.10
C ASP A 105 7.25 12.51 8.81
N GLY A 106 6.92 11.83 7.69
CA GLY A 106 7.52 10.55 7.30
C GLY A 106 6.69 9.33 7.68
N ALA A 107 7.15 8.16 7.21
CA ALA A 107 6.54 6.88 7.56
C ALA A 107 6.69 6.62 9.06
N GLY A 108 5.64 6.06 9.66
CA GLY A 108 5.52 5.85 11.12
C GLY A 108 4.73 6.95 11.83
N ALA A 109 4.63 8.15 11.25
CA ALA A 109 3.87 9.27 11.83
C ALA A 109 2.35 9.04 11.76
N GLU A 110 1.87 8.17 10.87
CA GLU A 110 0.45 7.77 10.79
C GLU A 110 -0.10 7.18 12.09
N GLN A 111 0.77 6.72 13.00
CA GLN A 111 0.39 6.22 14.33
C GLN A 111 -0.28 7.30 15.18
N GLU A 112 -0.03 8.59 14.94
CA GLU A 112 -0.73 9.68 15.61
C GLU A 112 -2.25 9.67 15.34
N LEU A 113 -2.68 9.01 14.25
CA LEU A 113 -4.07 8.89 13.83
C LEU A 113 -4.75 7.60 14.34
N ASP A 114 -4.10 6.82 15.19
CA ASP A 114 -4.64 5.51 15.64
C ASP A 114 -5.97 5.62 16.38
N GLU A 115 -6.16 6.67 17.19
CA GLU A 115 -7.45 6.89 17.87
C GLU A 115 -8.55 7.18 16.84
N GLU A 116 -8.30 8.07 15.89
CA GLU A 116 -9.24 8.43 14.82
C GLU A 116 -9.55 7.22 13.92
N ARG A 117 -8.55 6.40 13.59
CA ARG A 117 -8.72 5.15 12.85
C ARG A 117 -9.65 4.17 13.57
N GLN A 118 -9.47 4.01 14.89
CA GLN A 118 -10.30 3.13 15.70
C GLN A 118 -11.74 3.66 15.81
N GLU A 119 -11.93 4.97 15.95
CA GLU A 119 -13.25 5.60 15.95
C GLU A 119 -13.96 5.38 14.60
N LEU A 120 -13.23 5.59 13.49
CA LEU A 120 -13.75 5.37 12.15
C LEU A 120 -14.11 3.89 11.92
N ALA A 121 -13.26 2.95 12.35
CA ALA A 121 -13.53 1.52 12.29
C ALA A 121 -14.78 1.13 13.12
N GLY A 122 -14.95 1.75 14.30
CA GLY A 122 -16.15 1.58 15.14
C GLY A 122 -17.40 2.09 14.44
N LYS A 123 -17.33 3.25 13.80
CA LYS A 123 -18.44 3.92 13.10
C LYS A 123 -18.85 3.18 11.83
N LEU A 124 -17.89 2.82 10.97
CA LEU A 124 -18.15 2.11 9.71
C LEU A 124 -18.43 0.61 9.90
N GLY A 125 -18.08 0.06 11.07
CA GLY A 125 -18.33 -1.34 11.39
C GLY A 125 -17.36 -2.31 10.73
N GLU A 126 -16.24 -1.85 10.20
CA GLU A 126 -15.19 -2.64 9.55
C GLU A 126 -13.82 -2.44 10.18
N ASN A 127 -12.92 -3.39 9.97
CA ASN A 127 -11.50 -3.20 10.26
C ASN A 127 -10.92 -2.17 9.27
N ILE A 128 -10.16 -1.23 9.79
CA ILE A 128 -9.43 -0.23 8.99
C ILE A 128 -7.98 -0.28 9.44
N VAL A 129 -7.06 -0.41 8.48
CA VAL A 129 -5.62 -0.49 8.74
C VAL A 129 -4.84 0.45 7.83
N VAL A 130 -3.74 1.00 8.31
CA VAL A 130 -2.69 1.54 7.44
C VAL A 130 -1.76 0.38 7.13
N ALA A 131 -1.87 -0.18 5.92
CA ALA A 131 -1.17 -1.38 5.51
C ALA A 131 0.26 -1.10 5.05
N GLY A 132 0.56 0.14 4.70
CA GLY A 132 1.89 0.57 4.30
C GLY A 132 1.96 2.08 4.13
N ALA A 133 3.16 2.63 4.34
CA ALA A 133 3.46 4.04 4.16
C ALA A 133 4.94 4.21 3.81
N ALA A 134 5.25 5.10 2.88
CA ALA A 134 6.60 5.52 2.59
C ALA A 134 6.65 7.00 2.23
N ARG A 135 7.80 7.64 2.49
CA ARG A 135 8.10 9.01 2.11
C ARG A 135 9.53 9.08 1.58
N PHE A 136 9.67 9.68 0.42
CA PHE A 136 10.96 9.93 -0.21
C PHE A 136 11.29 11.42 -0.18
N GLU A 137 12.58 11.71 -0.03
CA GLU A 137 13.18 13.03 -0.24
C GLU A 137 14.24 12.89 -1.32
N ALA A 138 14.07 13.61 -2.42
CA ALA A 138 14.96 13.48 -3.56
C ALA A 138 16.37 13.98 -3.21
N VAL A 139 17.36 13.13 -3.45
CA VAL A 139 18.77 13.52 -3.38
C VAL A 139 19.12 14.45 -4.54
N ASP A 140 20.31 15.07 -4.49
CA ASP A 140 20.76 16.01 -5.51
C ASP A 140 20.70 15.41 -6.93
N GLY A 141 20.06 16.15 -7.83
CA GLY A 141 19.88 15.75 -9.22
C GLY A 141 18.77 14.70 -9.45
N ALA A 142 18.13 14.23 -8.39
CA ALA A 142 17.02 13.28 -8.51
C ALA A 142 15.65 13.97 -8.49
N MET A 143 14.64 13.23 -8.93
CA MET A 143 13.22 13.57 -8.86
C MET A 143 12.41 12.39 -8.37
N ILE A 144 11.24 12.67 -7.82
CA ILE A 144 10.27 11.67 -7.39
C ILE A 144 9.05 11.74 -8.29
N ASP A 145 8.54 10.58 -8.68
CA ASP A 145 7.27 10.43 -9.37
C ASP A 145 6.49 9.25 -8.79
N GLY A 146 5.21 9.11 -9.14
CA GLY A 146 4.38 8.04 -8.63
C GLY A 146 3.25 7.67 -9.56
N TYR A 147 2.65 6.54 -9.28
CA TYR A 147 1.52 5.99 -10.01
C TYR A 147 0.55 5.30 -9.07
N ALA A 148 -0.75 5.51 -9.25
CA ALA A 148 -1.80 4.68 -8.65
C ALA A 148 -2.64 4.08 -9.78
N HIS A 149 -2.90 2.77 -9.72
CA HIS A 149 -3.56 2.04 -10.80
C HIS A 149 -5.07 2.21 -10.74
N PRO A 150 -5.66 2.95 -11.74
CA PRO A 150 -7.10 3.19 -11.76
C PRO A 150 -7.88 1.93 -12.23
N PRO A 151 -9.20 1.84 -11.99
CA PRO A 151 -10.00 2.82 -11.26
C PRO A 151 -10.02 2.60 -9.74
N ALA A 152 -9.65 1.42 -9.27
CA ALA A 152 -9.80 1.03 -7.86
C ALA A 152 -8.78 1.70 -6.94
N ASN A 153 -7.60 2.05 -7.47
CA ASN A 153 -6.45 2.57 -6.73
C ASN A 153 -6.05 1.66 -5.54
N LYS A 154 -6.04 0.34 -5.78
CA LYS A 154 -5.59 -0.65 -4.78
C LYS A 154 -4.09 -0.97 -4.89
N LEU A 155 -3.44 -0.43 -5.91
CA LEU A 155 -2.04 -0.60 -6.22
C LEU A 155 -1.44 0.76 -6.55
N GLY A 156 -0.28 1.05 -5.98
CA GLY A 156 0.47 2.26 -6.28
C GLY A 156 1.97 2.07 -6.12
N VAL A 157 2.71 2.98 -6.74
CA VAL A 157 4.18 3.02 -6.72
C VAL A 157 4.63 4.46 -6.51
N LEU A 158 5.65 4.63 -5.71
CA LEU A 158 6.48 5.82 -5.62
C LEU A 158 7.89 5.45 -6.07
N VAL A 159 8.53 6.28 -6.87
CA VAL A 159 9.88 6.01 -7.40
C VAL A 159 10.73 7.27 -7.33
N GLN A 160 12.00 7.13 -6.97
CA GLN A 160 13.02 8.17 -7.08
C GLN A 160 13.98 7.80 -8.20
N ILE A 161 14.17 8.73 -9.14
CA ILE A 161 15.01 8.56 -10.32
C ILE A 161 15.96 9.76 -10.45
N ARG A 162 17.21 9.51 -10.88
CA ARG A 162 18.15 10.54 -11.29
C ARG A 162 18.34 10.48 -12.80
N GLY A 163 18.31 11.64 -13.47
CA GLY A 163 18.37 11.71 -14.94
C GLY A 163 17.09 11.20 -15.62
N GLY A 164 17.14 11.07 -16.96
CA GLY A 164 15.99 10.67 -17.75
C GLY A 164 14.94 11.78 -17.93
N SER A 165 13.82 11.42 -18.54
CA SER A 165 12.69 12.31 -18.80
C SER A 165 11.55 12.09 -17.79
N ASP A 166 10.66 13.08 -17.66
CA ASP A 166 9.42 12.95 -16.86
C ASP A 166 8.54 11.80 -17.38
N ASP A 167 8.57 11.54 -18.71
CA ASP A 167 7.84 10.41 -19.31
C ASP A 167 8.43 9.07 -18.87
N LEU A 168 9.77 8.98 -18.73
CA LEU A 168 10.45 7.79 -18.23
C LEU A 168 10.05 7.48 -16.80
N SER A 169 10.07 8.48 -15.89
CA SER A 169 9.74 8.28 -14.47
C SER A 169 8.33 7.71 -14.30
N ARG A 170 7.37 8.28 -15.04
CA ARG A 170 5.99 7.81 -15.06
C ARG A 170 5.84 6.39 -15.60
N LYS A 171 6.47 6.08 -16.73
CA LYS A 171 6.47 4.75 -17.33
C LYS A 171 7.14 3.71 -16.43
N LEU A 172 8.20 4.11 -15.73
CA LEU A 172 8.89 3.25 -14.76
C LEU A 172 7.98 2.91 -13.57
N ALA A 173 7.28 3.90 -13.01
CA ALA A 173 6.30 3.64 -11.95
C ALA A 173 5.19 2.69 -12.42
N MET A 174 4.72 2.82 -13.66
CA MET A 174 3.74 1.90 -14.26
C MET A 174 4.32 0.49 -14.47
N HIS A 175 5.59 0.38 -14.89
CA HIS A 175 6.29 -0.90 -15.01
C HIS A 175 6.40 -1.62 -13.67
N ILE A 176 6.86 -0.94 -12.63
CA ILE A 176 6.97 -1.50 -11.27
C ILE A 176 5.58 -1.91 -10.74
N ALA A 177 4.55 -1.13 -11.02
CA ALA A 177 3.18 -1.49 -10.65
C ALA A 177 2.76 -2.82 -11.28
N ALA A 178 3.08 -3.04 -12.55
CA ALA A 178 2.76 -4.27 -13.29
C ALA A 178 3.64 -5.48 -12.93
N SER A 179 4.72 -5.28 -12.16
CA SER A 179 5.74 -6.29 -11.85
C SER A 179 5.75 -6.63 -10.35
N PRO A 180 4.82 -7.46 -9.84
CA PRO A 180 4.65 -7.72 -8.41
C PRO A 180 5.84 -8.45 -7.75
N GLY A 181 6.67 -9.10 -8.55
CA GLY A 181 7.88 -9.80 -8.08
C GLY A 181 9.07 -8.88 -7.80
N THR A 182 9.04 -7.62 -8.27
CA THR A 182 10.18 -6.69 -8.14
C THR A 182 10.52 -6.41 -6.68
N ARG A 183 11.77 -6.66 -6.30
CA ARG A 183 12.28 -6.46 -4.93
C ARG A 183 13.55 -5.64 -4.88
N TRP A 184 14.39 -5.74 -5.92
CA TRP A 184 15.70 -5.09 -5.99
C TRP A 184 15.79 -4.26 -7.25
N ILE A 185 16.62 -3.23 -7.22
CA ILE A 185 16.89 -2.37 -8.37
C ILE A 185 17.90 -3.05 -9.30
N GLY A 186 19.07 -3.38 -8.78
CA GLY A 186 20.16 -4.04 -9.49
C GLY A 186 20.48 -5.43 -8.92
N ARG A 187 21.33 -6.20 -9.61
CA ARG A 187 21.80 -7.50 -9.12
C ARG A 187 22.65 -7.36 -7.87
N GLU A 188 23.37 -6.26 -7.74
CA GLU A 188 24.23 -5.91 -6.60
C GLU A 188 23.43 -5.74 -5.31
N ASP A 189 22.13 -5.48 -5.39
CA ASP A 189 21.25 -5.33 -4.24
C ASP A 189 20.74 -6.68 -3.71
N VAL A 190 20.90 -7.75 -4.51
CA VAL A 190 20.43 -9.09 -4.13
C VAL A 190 21.43 -9.73 -3.16
N PRO A 191 20.99 -10.15 -1.96
CA PRO A 191 21.89 -10.84 -1.02
C PRO A 191 22.47 -12.13 -1.61
N ASP A 192 23.78 -12.30 -1.51
CA ASP A 192 24.50 -13.47 -2.04
C ASP A 192 23.96 -14.80 -1.52
N GLU A 193 23.46 -14.82 -0.27
CA GLU A 193 22.87 -16.01 0.32
C GLU A 193 21.60 -16.45 -0.42
N LEU A 194 20.77 -15.48 -0.91
CA LEU A 194 19.59 -15.79 -1.68
C LEU A 194 19.93 -16.34 -3.06
N VAL A 195 20.91 -15.75 -3.73
CA VAL A 195 21.42 -16.24 -5.03
C VAL A 195 21.97 -17.66 -4.88
N THR A 196 22.72 -17.91 -3.82
CA THR A 196 23.30 -19.23 -3.52
C THR A 196 22.20 -20.26 -3.24
N ALA A 197 21.24 -19.92 -2.41
CA ALA A 197 20.10 -20.80 -2.10
C ALA A 197 19.28 -21.16 -3.35
N GLU A 198 19.00 -20.16 -4.20
CA GLU A 198 18.25 -20.39 -5.44
C GLU A 198 19.04 -21.23 -6.44
N ARG A 199 20.37 -21.03 -6.53
CA ARG A 199 21.28 -21.87 -7.31
C ARG A 199 21.23 -23.33 -6.87
N GLU A 200 21.23 -23.59 -5.57
CA GLU A 200 21.14 -24.96 -5.02
C GLU A 200 19.78 -25.59 -5.32
N ILE A 201 18.69 -24.83 -5.23
CA ILE A 201 17.34 -25.29 -5.58
C ILE A 201 17.32 -25.74 -7.06
N TYR A 202 17.80 -24.90 -7.97
CA TYR A 202 17.82 -25.26 -9.40
C TYR A 202 18.76 -26.45 -9.68
N MET A 203 19.94 -26.47 -9.07
CA MET A 203 20.89 -27.58 -9.23
C MET A 203 20.31 -28.92 -8.80
N ASN A 204 19.46 -28.91 -7.77
CA ASN A 204 18.80 -30.09 -7.24
C ASN A 204 17.48 -30.45 -7.93
N SER A 205 16.98 -29.63 -8.85
CA SER A 205 15.76 -29.87 -9.60
C SER A 205 15.89 -31.06 -10.55
N ASP A 206 14.80 -31.80 -10.80
CA ASP A 206 14.77 -32.91 -11.75
C ASP A 206 15.10 -32.44 -13.18
N GLU A 207 14.74 -31.19 -13.51
CA GLU A 207 15.04 -30.57 -14.80
C GLU A 207 16.56 -30.53 -15.04
N VAL A 208 17.36 -30.14 -14.05
CA VAL A 208 18.81 -30.05 -14.15
C VAL A 208 19.49 -31.40 -13.97
N ARG A 209 19.04 -32.20 -13.00
CA ARG A 209 19.61 -33.53 -12.72
C ARG A 209 19.54 -34.48 -13.92
N SER A 210 18.51 -34.35 -14.76
CA SER A 210 18.34 -35.14 -15.98
C SER A 210 19.36 -34.78 -17.09
N LYS A 211 20.11 -33.66 -16.94
CA LYS A 211 21.06 -33.18 -17.95
C LYS A 211 22.46 -33.71 -17.69
N PRO A 212 23.32 -33.77 -18.74
CA PRO A 212 24.73 -34.09 -18.58
C PRO A 212 25.40 -33.16 -17.56
N GLU A 213 26.24 -33.73 -16.69
CA GLU A 213 26.88 -33.01 -15.58
C GLU A 213 27.59 -31.73 -16.05
N GLN A 214 28.30 -31.82 -17.17
CA GLN A 214 29.05 -30.70 -17.78
C GLN A 214 28.15 -29.53 -18.22
N ALA A 215 26.85 -29.73 -18.40
CA ALA A 215 25.92 -28.71 -18.84
C ALA A 215 25.15 -28.07 -17.66
N ARG A 216 25.11 -28.71 -16.49
CA ARG A 216 24.24 -28.33 -15.37
C ARG A 216 24.49 -26.90 -14.88
N GLU A 217 25.76 -26.54 -14.66
CA GLU A 217 26.12 -25.18 -14.22
C GLU A 217 25.61 -24.10 -15.19
N LYS A 218 25.81 -24.30 -16.49
CA LYS A 218 25.34 -23.36 -17.50
C LYS A 218 23.81 -23.26 -17.56
N ILE A 219 23.12 -24.38 -17.32
CA ILE A 219 21.65 -24.42 -17.27
C ILE A 219 21.17 -23.66 -16.05
N VAL A 220 21.76 -23.91 -14.88
CA VAL A 220 21.43 -23.21 -13.63
C VAL A 220 21.64 -21.72 -13.75
N GLU A 221 22.73 -21.28 -14.35
CA GLU A 221 22.99 -19.86 -14.62
C GLU A 221 21.90 -19.26 -15.54
N GLY A 222 21.50 -19.99 -16.57
CA GLY A 222 20.39 -19.59 -17.43
C GLY A 222 19.04 -19.52 -16.70
N MET A 223 18.82 -20.41 -15.73
CA MET A 223 17.60 -20.41 -14.91
C MET A 223 17.61 -19.23 -13.93
N LEU A 224 18.73 -18.97 -13.27
CA LEU A 224 18.90 -17.79 -12.40
C LEU A 224 18.57 -16.50 -13.16
N ASN A 225 19.16 -16.34 -14.35
CA ASN A 225 18.92 -15.14 -15.16
C ASN A 225 17.44 -15.00 -15.57
N LYS A 226 16.81 -16.08 -16.02
CA LYS A 226 15.47 -16.02 -16.63
C LYS A 226 14.31 -16.11 -15.63
N ARG A 227 14.51 -16.82 -14.50
CA ARG A 227 13.43 -17.12 -13.54
C ARG A 227 13.58 -16.34 -12.24
N PHE A 228 14.81 -16.05 -11.80
CA PHE A 228 15.07 -15.35 -10.55
C PHE A 228 15.33 -13.85 -10.80
N PHE A 229 16.42 -13.52 -11.51
CA PHE A 229 16.76 -12.11 -11.72
C PHE A 229 15.73 -11.37 -12.58
N ALA A 230 15.32 -11.95 -13.70
CA ALA A 230 14.32 -11.30 -14.56
C ALA A 230 12.93 -11.13 -13.92
N GLU A 231 12.65 -11.81 -12.82
CA GLU A 231 11.39 -11.63 -12.06
C GLU A 231 11.56 -10.62 -10.93
N GLN A 232 12.71 -10.64 -10.23
CA GLN A 232 12.85 -9.94 -8.96
C GLN A 232 13.76 -8.68 -9.02
N VAL A 233 14.56 -8.52 -10.07
CA VAL A 233 15.49 -7.41 -10.25
C VAL A 233 15.00 -6.48 -11.35
N LEU A 234 14.69 -5.25 -10.99
CA LEU A 234 14.07 -4.25 -11.86
C LEU A 234 14.82 -4.08 -13.20
N THR A 235 16.16 -3.88 -13.13
CA THR A 235 16.99 -3.63 -14.32
C THR A 235 17.07 -4.82 -15.28
N GLU A 236 16.80 -6.05 -14.78
CA GLU A 236 16.80 -7.29 -15.58
C GLU A 236 15.45 -7.61 -16.22
N GLN A 237 14.38 -6.90 -15.82
CA GLN A 237 13.03 -7.15 -16.31
C GLN A 237 12.88 -6.68 -17.75
N PRO A 238 12.15 -7.45 -18.61
CA PRO A 238 11.73 -6.95 -19.92
C PRO A 238 10.86 -5.71 -19.74
N TRP A 239 11.19 -4.62 -20.43
CA TRP A 239 10.45 -3.37 -20.34
C TRP A 239 9.03 -3.50 -20.88
N ILE A 240 8.00 -3.25 -20.07
CA ILE A 240 6.59 -3.48 -20.47
C ILE A 240 6.15 -2.65 -21.66
N HIS A 241 6.78 -1.50 -21.92
CA HIS A 241 6.44 -0.63 -23.04
C HIS A 241 7.19 -1.00 -24.32
N GLU A 242 8.29 -1.79 -24.22
CA GLU A 242 9.09 -2.30 -25.34
C GLU A 242 9.84 -3.57 -24.90
N VAL A 243 9.21 -4.74 -25.00
CA VAL A 243 9.68 -6.02 -24.47
C VAL A 243 10.99 -6.54 -25.08
N SER A 244 11.48 -5.92 -26.16
CA SER A 244 12.79 -6.21 -26.78
C SER A 244 13.96 -5.65 -25.98
N LYS A 245 13.71 -4.74 -25.03
CA LYS A 245 14.70 -4.11 -24.16
C LYS A 245 14.45 -4.53 -22.71
N SER A 246 15.49 -4.52 -21.90
CA SER A 246 15.37 -4.55 -20.45
C SER A 246 15.12 -3.14 -19.91
N VAL A 247 14.65 -3.04 -18.65
CA VAL A 247 14.60 -1.77 -17.93
C VAL A 247 15.99 -1.14 -17.87
N GLY A 248 17.03 -1.94 -17.62
CA GLY A 248 18.43 -1.47 -17.59
C GLY A 248 18.89 -0.87 -18.90
N ASP A 249 18.50 -1.47 -20.06
CA ASP A 249 18.80 -0.90 -21.38
C ASP A 249 18.18 0.48 -21.56
N VAL A 250 16.90 0.64 -21.18
CA VAL A 250 16.18 1.91 -21.30
C VAL A 250 16.77 2.98 -20.37
N LEU A 251 17.10 2.61 -19.13
CA LEU A 251 17.73 3.52 -18.20
C LEU A 251 19.09 4.00 -18.74
N GLY A 252 19.89 3.07 -19.30
CA GLY A 252 21.19 3.41 -19.91
C GLY A 252 21.06 4.33 -21.13
N GLU A 253 20.07 4.11 -22.00
CA GLU A 253 19.82 4.95 -23.18
C GLU A 253 19.42 6.39 -22.79
N GLU A 254 18.67 6.57 -21.71
CA GLU A 254 18.24 7.88 -21.21
C GLU A 254 19.21 8.52 -20.21
N GLY A 255 20.31 7.83 -19.86
CA GLY A 255 21.25 8.31 -18.85
C GLY A 255 20.60 8.45 -17.47
N ALA A 256 19.72 7.52 -17.13
CA ALA A 256 18.92 7.52 -15.93
C ALA A 256 19.34 6.42 -14.96
N GLU A 257 19.06 6.63 -13.68
CA GLU A 257 19.33 5.71 -12.58
C GLU A 257 18.12 5.70 -11.63
N VAL A 258 17.63 4.51 -11.26
CA VAL A 258 16.64 4.35 -10.19
C VAL A 258 17.40 4.31 -8.86
N LEU A 259 16.96 5.12 -7.91
CA LEU A 259 17.60 5.20 -6.59
C LEU A 259 16.84 4.44 -5.52
N GLU A 260 15.51 4.53 -5.57
CA GLU A 260 14.62 3.78 -4.69
C GLU A 260 13.21 3.71 -5.27
N PHE A 261 12.44 2.74 -4.82
CA PHE A 261 11.00 2.66 -5.10
C PHE A 261 10.25 2.01 -3.94
N GLU A 262 8.98 2.33 -3.84
CA GLU A 262 8.03 1.65 -2.96
C GLU A 262 6.80 1.24 -3.75
N ARG A 263 6.40 -0.02 -3.61
CA ARG A 263 5.22 -0.59 -4.26
C ARG A 263 4.25 -1.10 -3.19
N LEU A 264 3.11 -0.45 -3.07
CA LEU A 264 2.06 -0.83 -2.14
C LEU A 264 0.86 -1.41 -2.88
N GLN A 265 0.33 -2.50 -2.36
CA GLN A 265 -0.84 -3.18 -2.89
C GLN A 265 -1.74 -3.70 -1.77
N LEU A 266 -3.05 -3.57 -1.96
CA LEU A 266 -4.11 -4.12 -1.13
C LEU A 266 -4.76 -5.32 -1.84
N GLY A 267 -5.02 -6.41 -1.09
CA GLY A 267 -5.66 -7.62 -1.60
C GLY A 267 -4.71 -8.67 -2.15
#